data_6f356ae4a439216fd583763ae45a08ef
#
_entry.id   6f356ae4a439216fd583763ae45a08ef
#
_cell.length_a   1.000
_cell.length_b   1.000
_cell.length_c   1.000
_cell.angle_alpha   90.00
_cell.angle_beta   90.00
_cell.angle_gamma   90.00
#
_symmetry.space_group_name_H-M   'P 1'
#
loop_
_entity.id
_entity.type
_entity.pdbx_description
1 polymer ?
#
loop_
_entity_poly.entity_id
_entity_poly.type
_entity_poly.pdbx_seq_one_letter_code
_entity_poly.pdbx_strand_id
1 'polypeptide(L)'
;MEITIQADQANQRCDRFLRKYCKPYPQVRLSDIYSRIRKWEIRVNGKKTKEEARLALGDVLTLPEELLGKKDKKLTLTQQERKLQKIDLDEVQTWILYEDEDWIVFNKPAGIVIHPSAQHRNDPCMNDYLEFYCQKQGYTKDKSQTFKPSFWYRLDKDTSGVLIAAKNYESLQYINKIIRDRAISKNYMTRVAGKFPKHLVIDKAIEKTYN
;
A
#
# COMPACT_ATOMS: atom_id res chain seq x y z
N MET A 1 12.73 -1.36 24.31
CA MET A 1 11.69 -0.46 23.76
C MET A 1 10.39 -1.22 23.62
N GLU A 2 9.25 -0.60 23.96
CA GLU A 2 7.94 -1.24 23.89
C GLU A 2 7.01 -0.48 22.92
N ILE A 3 6.16 -1.22 22.20
CA ILE A 3 5.20 -0.69 21.25
C ILE A 3 3.85 -1.32 21.53
N THR A 4 2.85 -0.51 21.86
CA THR A 4 1.47 -0.98 22.01
C THR A 4 0.76 -1.00 20.67
N ILE A 5 0.17 -2.14 20.31
CA ILE A 5 -0.55 -2.34 19.05
C ILE A 5 -1.89 -1.61 19.09
N GLN A 6 -2.07 -0.70 18.15
CA GLN A 6 -3.29 0.10 17.97
C GLN A 6 -4.32 -0.64 17.10
N ALA A 7 -5.54 -0.12 17.00
CA ALA A 7 -6.65 -0.76 16.28
C ALA A 7 -6.34 -1.03 14.80
N ASP A 8 -5.71 -0.08 14.12
CA ASP A 8 -5.30 -0.18 12.70
C ASP A 8 -4.10 -1.12 12.47
N GLN A 9 -3.39 -1.47 13.55
CA GLN A 9 -2.24 -2.38 13.56
C GLN A 9 -2.64 -3.82 13.90
N ALA A 10 -3.81 -4.00 14.47
CA ALA A 10 -4.32 -5.30 14.88
C ALA A 10 -4.57 -6.24 13.67
N ASN A 11 -4.63 -7.54 13.95
CA ASN A 11 -4.87 -8.60 12.97
C ASN A 11 -3.79 -8.81 11.91
N GLN A 12 -2.73 -8.02 11.87
CA GLN A 12 -1.61 -8.28 10.96
C GLN A 12 -0.58 -9.24 11.59
N ARG A 13 0.20 -9.90 10.74
CA ARG A 13 1.28 -10.78 11.19
C ARG A 13 2.40 -9.95 11.82
N CYS A 14 3.04 -10.51 12.85
CA CYS A 14 4.14 -9.88 13.58
C CYS A 14 5.30 -9.48 12.66
N ASP A 15 5.73 -10.38 11.76
CA ASP A 15 6.79 -10.09 10.79
C ASP A 15 6.44 -8.94 9.83
N ARG A 16 5.18 -8.90 9.38
CA ARG A 16 4.68 -7.84 8.49
C ARG A 16 4.63 -6.48 9.20
N PHE A 17 4.18 -6.46 10.44
CA PHE A 17 4.19 -5.25 11.27
C PHE A 17 5.63 -4.74 11.46
N LEU A 18 6.54 -5.61 11.91
CA LEU A 18 7.93 -5.25 12.17
C LEU A 18 8.65 -4.76 10.92
N ARG A 19 8.42 -5.39 9.77
CA ARG A 19 8.96 -4.93 8.49
C ARG A 19 8.53 -3.50 8.14
N LYS A 20 7.29 -3.13 8.43
CA LYS A 20 6.78 -1.78 8.22
C LYS A 20 7.35 -0.81 9.24
N TYR A 21 7.34 -1.19 10.51
CA TYR A 21 7.84 -0.39 11.62
C TYR A 21 9.33 -0.07 11.48
N CYS A 22 10.13 -1.05 11.07
CA CYS A 22 11.58 -0.89 10.88
C CYS A 22 11.95 -0.23 9.54
N LYS A 23 11.01 0.09 8.66
CA LYS A 23 11.29 0.72 7.37
C LYS A 23 12.12 2.02 7.44
N PRO A 24 11.94 2.91 8.46
CA PRO A 24 12.78 4.09 8.63
C PRO A 24 14.24 3.81 9.09
N TYR A 25 14.58 2.54 9.33
CA TYR A 25 15.89 2.11 9.82
C TYR A 25 16.57 1.21 8.77
N PRO A 26 17.29 1.78 7.78
CA PRO A 26 17.81 1.05 6.62
C PRO A 26 18.84 -0.03 6.97
N GLN A 27 19.46 0.07 8.14
CA GLN A 27 20.38 -0.94 8.67
C GLN A 27 19.69 -2.22 9.14
N VAL A 28 18.36 -2.18 9.40
CA VAL A 28 17.59 -3.34 9.86
C VAL A 28 17.17 -4.18 8.66
N ARG A 29 17.80 -5.36 8.51
CA ARG A 29 17.42 -6.31 7.46
C ARG A 29 16.31 -7.23 7.95
N LEU A 30 15.53 -7.79 7.02
CA LEU A 30 14.49 -8.75 7.33
C LEU A 30 15.03 -10.00 8.05
N SER A 31 16.25 -10.41 7.68
CA SER A 31 17.00 -11.49 8.35
C SER A 31 17.25 -11.22 9.83
N ASP A 32 17.51 -9.95 10.18
CA ASP A 32 17.77 -9.56 11.55
C ASP A 32 16.48 -9.64 12.40
N ILE A 33 15.35 -9.22 11.84
CA ILE A 33 14.04 -9.35 12.47
C ILE A 33 13.74 -10.83 12.75
N TYR A 34 13.87 -11.70 11.76
CA TYR A 34 13.62 -13.14 11.92
C TYR A 34 14.60 -13.81 12.89
N SER A 35 15.87 -13.42 12.86
CA SER A 35 16.87 -13.92 13.82
C SER A 35 16.50 -13.57 15.25
N ARG A 36 16.06 -12.33 15.50
CA ARG A 36 15.70 -11.85 16.86
C ARG A 36 14.39 -12.43 17.36
N ILE A 37 13.41 -12.70 16.48
CA ILE A 37 12.20 -13.46 16.86
C ILE A 37 12.59 -14.86 17.34
N ARG A 38 13.43 -15.57 16.57
CA ARG A 38 13.89 -16.93 16.91
C ARG A 38 14.73 -17.00 18.18
N LYS A 39 15.52 -15.95 18.45
CA LYS A 39 16.32 -15.82 19.69
C LYS A 39 15.49 -15.31 20.88
N TRP A 40 14.19 -15.06 20.69
CA TRP A 40 13.26 -14.55 21.69
C TRP A 40 13.61 -13.16 22.25
N GLU A 41 14.35 -12.41 21.50
CA GLU A 41 14.68 -11.02 21.79
C GLU A 41 13.49 -10.09 21.47
N ILE A 42 12.63 -10.50 20.51
CA ILE A 42 11.34 -9.86 20.21
C ILE A 42 10.23 -10.68 20.88
N ARG A 43 9.40 -10.00 21.65
CA ARG A 43 8.33 -10.63 22.45
C ARG A 43 7.01 -9.89 22.29
N VAL A 44 5.91 -10.62 22.44
CA VAL A 44 4.55 -10.05 22.50
C VAL A 44 4.00 -10.34 23.90
N ASN A 45 3.60 -9.31 24.64
CA ASN A 45 3.13 -9.39 26.04
C ASN A 45 4.13 -10.15 26.95
N GLY A 46 5.43 -9.90 26.74
CA GLY A 46 6.50 -10.56 27.47
C GLY A 46 6.74 -12.03 27.09
N LYS A 47 5.92 -12.62 26.19
CA LYS A 47 6.00 -14.03 25.76
C LYS A 47 6.70 -14.18 24.42
N LYS A 48 7.23 -15.38 24.17
CA LYS A 48 7.79 -15.78 22.88
C LYS A 48 6.73 -15.64 21.79
N THR A 49 7.12 -15.14 20.63
CA THR A 49 6.25 -15.03 19.45
C THR A 49 6.85 -15.75 18.25
N LYS A 50 6.03 -15.99 17.23
CA LYS A 50 6.45 -16.49 15.91
C LYS A 50 6.25 -15.40 14.87
N GLU A 51 6.94 -15.54 13.75
CA GLU A 51 6.87 -14.58 12.63
C GLU A 51 5.44 -14.40 12.11
N GLU A 52 4.68 -15.49 12.00
CA GLU A 52 3.30 -15.52 11.52
C GLU A 52 2.24 -15.19 12.58
N ALA A 53 2.61 -15.02 13.83
CA ALA A 53 1.67 -14.69 14.90
C ALA A 53 0.92 -13.40 14.58
N ARG A 54 -0.40 -13.41 14.78
CA ARG A 54 -1.23 -12.22 14.59
C ARG A 54 -1.26 -11.39 15.86
N LEU A 55 -1.02 -10.10 15.69
CA LEU A 55 -1.03 -9.12 16.77
C LEU A 55 -2.48 -8.72 17.07
N ALA A 56 -2.87 -8.71 18.33
CA ALA A 56 -4.17 -8.21 18.78
C ALA A 56 -4.10 -6.73 19.20
N LEU A 57 -5.24 -6.06 19.22
CA LEU A 57 -5.35 -4.73 19.79
C LEU A 57 -4.89 -4.74 21.25
N GLY A 58 -4.04 -3.80 21.63
CA GLY A 58 -3.49 -3.68 22.98
C GLY A 58 -2.29 -4.59 23.27
N ASP A 59 -1.89 -5.48 22.33
CA ASP A 59 -0.65 -6.25 22.51
C ASP A 59 0.54 -5.31 22.68
N VAL A 60 1.44 -5.67 23.62
CA VAL A 60 2.70 -4.96 23.85
C VAL A 60 3.83 -5.74 23.18
N LEU A 61 4.40 -5.17 22.13
CA LEU A 61 5.53 -5.72 21.41
C LEU A 61 6.83 -5.15 21.98
N THR A 62 7.68 -5.99 22.57
CA THR A 62 9.00 -5.61 23.10
C THR A 62 10.07 -5.84 22.05
N LEU A 63 10.87 -4.82 21.76
CA LEU A 63 12.00 -4.86 20.81
C LEU A 63 13.31 -4.53 21.55
N PRO A 64 14.43 -5.20 21.21
CA PRO A 64 15.75 -4.80 21.70
C PRO A 64 16.14 -3.43 21.11
N GLU A 65 16.67 -2.55 21.94
CA GLU A 65 17.05 -1.19 21.50
C GLU A 65 18.12 -1.19 20.42
N GLU A 66 19.03 -2.16 20.49
CA GLU A 66 20.11 -2.30 19.52
C GLU A 66 19.59 -2.66 18.11
N LEU A 67 18.37 -3.18 17.98
CA LEU A 67 17.79 -3.52 16.67
C LEU A 67 17.65 -2.27 15.79
N LEU A 68 17.20 -1.18 16.38
CA LEU A 68 16.90 0.03 15.61
C LEU A 68 18.16 0.88 15.36
N GLY A 69 19.18 0.80 16.23
CA GLY A 69 20.38 1.62 16.13
C GLY A 69 20.08 3.13 16.13
N LYS A 70 21.08 3.94 15.81
CA LYS A 70 20.85 5.38 15.61
C LYS A 70 20.22 5.61 14.24
N LYS A 71 19.15 6.42 14.17
CA LYS A 71 18.62 6.92 12.89
C LYS A 71 19.75 7.67 12.17
N ASP A 72 20.19 7.17 11.05
CA ASP A 72 21.16 7.90 10.22
C ASP A 72 20.52 9.18 9.70
N LYS A 73 20.95 10.30 10.26
CA LYS A 73 20.59 11.66 9.79
C LYS A 73 21.40 12.04 8.54
N LYS A 74 21.60 11.15 7.57
CA LYS A 74 22.12 11.58 6.27
C LYS A 74 20.96 12.13 5.46
N LEU A 75 20.96 13.45 5.31
CA LEU A 75 20.05 14.29 4.51
C LEU A 75 20.17 14.03 2.98
N THR A 76 20.34 12.82 2.55
CA THR A 76 20.14 12.45 1.15
C THR A 76 18.69 12.05 0.99
N LEU A 77 17.93 12.84 0.22
CA LEU A 77 16.54 12.51 -0.14
C LEU A 77 16.47 11.04 -0.56
N THR A 78 15.59 10.31 0.07
CA THR A 78 15.30 8.92 -0.31
C THR A 78 14.76 8.90 -1.75
N GLN A 79 14.83 7.76 -2.42
CA GLN A 79 14.24 7.60 -3.75
C GLN A 79 12.74 7.96 -3.74
N GLN A 80 12.05 7.69 -2.65
CA GLN A 80 10.63 8.04 -2.46
C GLN A 80 10.43 9.55 -2.41
N GLU A 81 11.23 10.28 -1.61
CA GLU A 81 11.14 11.74 -1.51
C GLU A 81 11.41 12.42 -2.86
N ARG A 82 12.38 11.90 -3.64
CA ARG A 82 12.64 12.41 -5.00
C ARG A 82 11.46 12.23 -5.95
N LYS A 83 10.73 11.12 -5.83
CA LYS A 83 9.52 10.88 -6.62
C LYS A 83 8.41 11.85 -6.23
N LEU A 84 8.19 12.05 -4.93
CA LEU A 84 7.17 12.95 -4.44
C LEU A 84 7.41 14.41 -4.85
N GLN A 85 8.68 14.83 -5.02
CA GLN A 85 9.02 16.16 -5.54
C GLN A 85 8.64 16.38 -7.01
N LYS A 86 8.42 15.32 -7.78
CA LYS A 86 7.97 15.40 -9.18
C LYS A 86 6.46 15.54 -9.32
N ILE A 87 5.71 15.46 -8.23
CA ILE A 87 4.25 15.45 -8.25
C ILE A 87 3.72 16.86 -8.07
N ASP A 88 2.90 17.29 -9.00
CA ASP A 88 2.13 18.52 -8.92
C ASP A 88 0.78 18.24 -8.24
N LEU A 89 0.47 19.01 -7.18
CA LEU A 89 -0.77 18.86 -6.43
C LEU A 89 -1.99 19.26 -7.27
N ASP A 90 -1.87 20.32 -8.04
CA ASP A 90 -2.96 20.85 -8.86
C ASP A 90 -3.33 19.83 -9.96
N GLU A 91 -2.33 19.19 -10.56
CA GLU A 91 -2.56 18.09 -11.49
C GLU A 91 -3.30 16.93 -10.82
N VAL A 92 -2.86 16.49 -9.63
CA VAL A 92 -3.50 15.39 -8.89
C VAL A 92 -4.97 15.69 -8.58
N GLN A 93 -5.28 16.92 -8.19
CA GLN A 93 -6.64 17.34 -7.88
C GLN A 93 -7.58 17.23 -9.08
N THR A 94 -7.08 17.47 -10.29
CA THR A 94 -7.90 17.31 -11.52
C THR A 94 -8.35 15.87 -11.78
N TRP A 95 -7.66 14.89 -11.19
CA TRP A 95 -8.00 13.47 -11.36
C TRP A 95 -9.01 12.98 -10.33
N ILE A 96 -9.32 13.75 -9.25
CA ILE A 96 -10.23 13.33 -8.19
C ILE A 96 -11.66 13.52 -8.65
N LEU A 97 -12.42 12.42 -8.71
CA LEU A 97 -13.84 12.41 -9.06
C LEU A 97 -14.75 12.53 -7.83
N TYR A 98 -14.29 12.01 -6.70
CA TYR A 98 -15.03 12.00 -5.44
C TYR A 98 -14.07 11.81 -4.27
N GLU A 99 -14.41 12.43 -3.14
CA GLU A 99 -13.69 12.26 -1.89
C GLU A 99 -14.62 12.46 -0.69
N ASP A 100 -14.45 11.60 0.33
CA ASP A 100 -15.03 11.74 1.66
C ASP A 100 -14.01 11.35 2.75
N GLU A 101 -14.47 11.06 3.97
CA GLU A 101 -13.60 10.67 5.08
C GLU A 101 -12.95 9.30 4.87
N ASP A 102 -13.59 8.42 4.12
CA ASP A 102 -13.23 7.02 3.92
C ASP A 102 -12.56 6.74 2.59
N TRP A 103 -12.94 7.46 1.53
CA TRP A 103 -12.63 7.13 0.15
C TRP A 103 -12.03 8.29 -0.63
N ILE A 104 -11.19 7.95 -1.60
CA ILE A 104 -10.85 8.83 -2.71
C ILE A 104 -11.05 8.04 -4.00
N VAL A 105 -11.77 8.63 -4.96
CA VAL A 105 -12.01 8.07 -6.29
C VAL A 105 -11.28 8.90 -7.32
N PHE A 106 -10.35 8.26 -8.04
CA PHE A 106 -9.58 8.90 -9.10
C PHE A 106 -10.10 8.52 -10.49
N ASN A 107 -10.02 9.45 -11.43
CA ASN A 107 -9.94 9.16 -12.85
C ASN A 107 -8.48 8.99 -13.23
N LYS A 108 -7.96 7.77 -13.13
CA LYS A 108 -6.56 7.49 -13.45
C LYS A 108 -6.28 7.84 -14.92
N PRO A 109 -5.28 8.68 -15.22
CA PRO A 109 -4.85 8.86 -16.61
C PRO A 109 -4.14 7.61 -17.16
N ALA A 110 -4.13 7.45 -18.47
CA ALA A 110 -3.28 6.45 -19.13
C ALA A 110 -1.79 6.81 -18.96
N GLY A 111 -0.92 5.82 -19.06
CA GLY A 111 0.53 6.01 -18.98
C GLY A 111 1.13 5.89 -17.58
N ILE A 112 0.33 5.84 -16.50
CA ILE A 112 0.80 5.75 -15.11
C ILE A 112 0.53 4.35 -14.56
N VAL A 113 1.56 3.71 -13.98
CA VAL A 113 1.43 2.44 -13.26
C VAL A 113 0.84 2.65 -11.86
N ILE A 114 0.14 1.66 -11.31
CA ILE A 114 -0.44 1.77 -9.95
C ILE A 114 0.62 1.52 -8.88
N HIS A 115 1.48 0.54 -9.08
CA HIS A 115 2.57 0.19 -8.17
C HIS A 115 3.93 0.34 -8.85
N PRO A 116 5.00 0.57 -8.09
CA PRO A 116 6.34 0.59 -8.64
C PRO A 116 6.66 -0.71 -9.38
N SER A 117 7.23 -0.61 -10.57
CA SER A 117 7.73 -1.75 -11.34
C SER A 117 9.22 -1.61 -11.61
N ALA A 118 9.87 -2.69 -12.02
CA ALA A 118 11.30 -2.67 -12.33
C ALA A 118 11.64 -1.64 -13.44
N GLN A 119 10.74 -1.48 -14.41
CA GLN A 119 10.88 -0.59 -15.57
C GLN A 119 10.57 0.89 -15.25
N HIS A 120 9.77 1.15 -14.18
CA HIS A 120 9.31 2.49 -13.79
C HIS A 120 9.72 2.85 -12.36
N ARG A 121 10.97 2.51 -11.97
CA ARG A 121 11.45 2.73 -10.59
C ARG A 121 11.60 4.20 -10.21
N ASN A 122 11.88 5.05 -11.18
CA ASN A 122 12.21 6.46 -10.96
C ASN A 122 11.05 7.42 -11.19
N ASP A 123 9.93 6.91 -11.73
CA ASP A 123 8.74 7.70 -12.00
C ASP A 123 7.69 7.49 -10.91
N PRO A 124 6.90 8.53 -10.59
CA PRO A 124 5.78 8.38 -9.68
C PRO A 124 4.77 7.37 -10.21
N CYS A 125 4.24 6.53 -9.33
CA CYS A 125 3.12 5.65 -9.61
C CYS A 125 1.87 6.17 -8.89
N MET A 126 0.68 5.64 -9.21
CA MET A 126 -0.56 6.10 -8.58
C MET A 126 -0.53 6.06 -7.04
N ASN A 127 0.16 5.07 -6.45
CA ASN A 127 0.35 5.06 -4.99
C ASN A 127 1.20 6.23 -4.48
N ASP A 128 2.19 6.69 -5.26
CA ASP A 128 3.00 7.86 -4.90
C ASP A 128 2.14 9.13 -4.95
N TYR A 129 1.28 9.28 -5.96
CA TYR A 129 0.31 10.38 -6.08
C TYR A 129 -0.70 10.38 -4.94
N LEU A 130 -1.27 9.22 -4.61
CA LEU A 130 -2.19 9.06 -3.49
C LEU A 130 -1.51 9.41 -2.14
N GLU A 131 -0.31 8.88 -1.90
CA GLU A 131 0.46 9.18 -0.69
C GLU A 131 0.76 10.68 -0.58
N PHE A 132 1.20 11.30 -1.66
CA PHE A 132 1.49 12.74 -1.72
C PHE A 132 0.26 13.58 -1.41
N TYR A 133 -0.85 13.29 -2.08
CA TYR A 133 -2.12 13.98 -1.88
C TYR A 133 -2.59 13.89 -0.42
N CYS A 134 -2.65 12.68 0.12
CA CYS A 134 -3.06 12.46 1.51
C CYS A 134 -2.14 13.17 2.51
N GLN A 135 -0.83 13.23 2.26
CA GLN A 135 0.10 14.01 3.08
C GLN A 135 -0.20 15.50 3.06
N LYS A 136 -0.48 16.07 1.89
CA LYS A 136 -0.82 17.50 1.73
C LYS A 136 -2.13 17.86 2.40
N GLN A 137 -3.11 16.96 2.36
CA GLN A 137 -4.41 17.15 3.03
C GLN A 137 -4.38 16.83 4.55
N GLY A 138 -3.24 16.36 5.07
CA GLY A 138 -3.08 16.05 6.49
C GLY A 138 -3.63 14.68 6.92
N TYR A 139 -4.09 13.85 6.01
CA TYR A 139 -4.66 12.51 6.32
C TYR A 139 -3.64 11.48 6.81
N THR A 140 -2.35 11.69 6.57
CA THR A 140 -1.28 10.78 7.02
C THR A 140 -0.78 11.08 8.43
N LYS A 141 -1.38 12.05 9.10
CA LYS A 141 -1.06 12.39 10.49
C LYS A 141 -1.78 11.51 11.51
N ASP A 142 -2.55 10.54 11.06
CA ASP A 142 -3.12 9.56 11.97
C ASP A 142 -1.98 8.82 12.69
N LYS A 143 -2.16 8.60 13.98
CA LYS A 143 -1.18 8.04 14.93
C LYS A 143 -0.72 6.62 14.57
N SER A 144 -1.32 6.03 13.55
CA SER A 144 -0.99 4.74 12.98
C SER A 144 0.24 4.83 12.08
N GLN A 145 1.36 4.37 12.56
CA GLN A 145 2.59 4.26 11.78
C GLN A 145 2.55 3.16 10.69
N THR A 146 1.46 2.40 10.58
CA THR A 146 1.42 1.18 9.75
C THR A 146 0.39 1.18 8.64
N PHE A 147 -0.71 1.92 8.74
CA PHE A 147 -1.65 2.07 7.63
C PHE A 147 -1.20 3.18 6.68
N LYS A 148 -1.33 2.92 5.40
CA LYS A 148 -1.20 3.91 4.34
C LYS A 148 -2.41 3.81 3.42
N PRO A 149 -2.98 4.95 2.99
CA PRO A 149 -3.99 4.97 1.96
C PRO A 149 -3.55 4.12 0.77
N SER A 150 -4.45 3.31 0.24
CA SER A 150 -4.09 2.36 -0.81
C SER A 150 -5.26 2.02 -1.72
N PHE A 151 -4.93 1.74 -2.99
CA PHE A 151 -5.90 1.24 -3.95
C PHE A 151 -6.20 -0.23 -3.69
N TRP A 152 -7.45 -0.61 -3.88
CA TRP A 152 -7.91 -1.98 -3.67
C TRP A 152 -7.74 -2.88 -4.91
N TYR A 153 -7.65 -2.31 -6.11
CA TYR A 153 -7.47 -3.04 -7.36
C TYR A 153 -6.48 -2.32 -8.28
N ARG A 154 -6.25 -2.90 -9.43
CA ARG A 154 -5.28 -2.40 -10.40
C ARG A 154 -5.93 -2.19 -11.74
N LEU A 155 -5.53 -1.12 -12.40
CA LEU A 155 -5.64 -0.91 -13.85
C LEU A 155 -4.24 -1.01 -14.45
N ASP A 156 -4.15 -1.47 -15.67
CA ASP A 156 -2.88 -1.50 -16.39
C ASP A 156 -2.37 -0.08 -16.66
N LYS A 157 -1.09 0.04 -17.01
CA LYS A 157 -0.43 1.33 -17.22
C LYS A 157 -1.23 2.22 -18.17
N ASP A 158 -1.59 1.67 -19.32
CA ASP A 158 -2.23 2.42 -20.41
C ASP A 158 -3.77 2.39 -20.37
N THR A 159 -4.33 1.78 -19.34
CA THR A 159 -5.76 1.82 -19.03
C THR A 159 -6.07 3.04 -18.18
N SER A 160 -6.92 3.94 -18.68
CA SER A 160 -7.50 5.05 -17.90
C SER A 160 -8.82 4.63 -17.23
N GLY A 161 -9.28 5.43 -16.28
CA GLY A 161 -10.61 5.27 -15.67
C GLY A 161 -10.62 5.21 -14.15
N VAL A 162 -11.76 4.82 -13.61
CA VAL A 162 -12.07 4.87 -12.19
C VAL A 162 -11.14 3.98 -11.37
N LEU A 163 -10.55 4.54 -10.33
CA LEU A 163 -9.67 3.87 -9.39
C LEU A 163 -9.98 4.35 -7.97
N ILE A 164 -10.39 3.43 -7.10
CA ILE A 164 -10.83 3.76 -5.74
C ILE A 164 -9.72 3.44 -4.74
N ALA A 165 -9.45 4.36 -3.84
CA ALA A 165 -8.54 4.18 -2.71
C ALA A 165 -9.28 4.30 -1.38
N ALA A 166 -8.89 3.48 -0.42
CA ALA A 166 -9.32 3.60 0.96
C ALA A 166 -8.35 4.53 1.73
N LYS A 167 -8.89 5.44 2.52
CA LYS A 167 -8.14 6.39 3.36
C LYS A 167 -7.78 5.81 4.72
N ASN A 168 -8.52 4.80 5.18
CA ASN A 168 -8.32 4.13 6.46
C ASN A 168 -8.41 2.60 6.33
N TYR A 169 -8.07 1.91 7.41
CA TYR A 169 -8.02 0.44 7.43
C TYR A 169 -9.42 -0.20 7.34
N GLU A 170 -10.41 0.39 7.99
CA GLU A 170 -11.78 -0.15 8.02
C GLU A 170 -12.40 -0.12 6.64
N SER A 171 -12.25 0.99 5.93
CA SER A 171 -12.69 1.14 4.54
C SER A 171 -11.99 0.14 3.62
N LEU A 172 -10.67 -0.08 3.81
CA LEU A 172 -9.94 -1.08 3.04
C LEU A 172 -10.49 -2.50 3.30
N GLN A 173 -10.82 -2.84 4.53
CA GLN A 173 -11.43 -4.14 4.86
C GLN A 173 -12.82 -4.27 4.25
N TYR A 174 -13.63 -3.22 4.34
CA TYR A 174 -14.98 -3.20 3.76
C TYR A 174 -14.94 -3.45 2.25
N ILE A 175 -14.11 -2.71 1.49
CA ILE A 175 -14.05 -2.89 0.04
C ILE A 175 -13.52 -4.27 -0.34
N ASN A 176 -12.56 -4.82 0.39
CA ASN A 176 -12.07 -6.17 0.18
C ASN A 176 -13.17 -7.23 0.38
N LYS A 177 -14.09 -6.99 1.32
CA LYS A 177 -15.25 -7.85 1.55
C LYS A 177 -16.21 -7.80 0.37
N ILE A 178 -16.67 -6.63 -0.05
CA ILE A 178 -17.66 -6.49 -1.14
C ILE A 178 -17.13 -6.99 -2.49
N ILE A 179 -15.82 -6.94 -2.71
CA ILE A 179 -15.19 -7.53 -3.89
C ILE A 179 -15.21 -9.05 -3.83
N ARG A 180 -14.80 -9.62 -2.70
CA ARG A 180 -14.85 -11.09 -2.49
C ARG A 180 -16.27 -11.60 -2.68
N ASP A 181 -17.27 -10.85 -2.22
CA ASP A 181 -18.68 -11.16 -2.35
C ASP A 181 -19.23 -10.85 -3.77
N ARG A 182 -18.35 -10.42 -4.71
CA ARG A 182 -18.69 -10.03 -6.10
C ARG A 182 -19.80 -8.98 -6.20
N ALA A 183 -19.91 -8.10 -5.22
CA ALA A 183 -20.94 -7.04 -5.18
C ALA A 183 -20.59 -5.82 -6.03
N ILE A 184 -19.42 -5.79 -6.68
CA ILE A 184 -18.99 -4.72 -7.57
C ILE A 184 -18.94 -5.22 -9.01
N SER A 185 -19.66 -4.53 -9.90
CA SER A 185 -19.56 -4.72 -11.35
C SER A 185 -18.51 -3.78 -11.93
N LYS A 186 -17.61 -4.33 -12.77
CA LYS A 186 -16.57 -3.57 -13.47
C LYS A 186 -16.82 -3.60 -14.96
N ASN A 187 -17.01 -2.42 -15.55
CA ASN A 187 -17.24 -2.27 -16.98
C ASN A 187 -16.06 -1.51 -17.59
N TYR A 188 -15.65 -1.93 -18.80
CA TYR A 188 -14.58 -1.33 -19.55
C TYR A 188 -15.06 -1.00 -20.96
N MET A 189 -14.55 0.12 -21.49
CA MET A 189 -14.79 0.52 -22.87
C MET A 189 -13.47 0.48 -23.63
N THR A 190 -13.50 -0.07 -24.85
CA THR A 190 -12.34 -0.09 -25.71
C THR A 190 -12.74 0.22 -27.16
N ARG A 191 -11.77 0.69 -27.94
CA ARG A 191 -11.92 0.88 -29.37
C ARG A 191 -11.16 -0.23 -30.07
N VAL A 192 -11.84 -0.92 -31.00
CA VAL A 192 -11.25 -1.99 -31.80
C VAL A 192 -11.28 -1.62 -33.28
N ALA A 193 -10.32 -2.13 -34.08
CA ALA A 193 -10.32 -1.99 -35.50
C ALA A 193 -11.20 -3.05 -36.16
N GLY A 194 -11.85 -2.69 -37.28
CA GLY A 194 -12.68 -3.60 -38.05
C GLY A 194 -14.14 -3.65 -37.63
N LYS A 195 -14.86 -4.66 -38.14
CA LYS A 195 -16.26 -4.89 -37.77
C LYS A 195 -16.36 -5.75 -36.54
N PHE A 196 -17.01 -5.27 -35.49
CA PHE A 196 -17.25 -6.00 -34.25
C PHE A 196 -18.71 -6.44 -34.20
N PRO A 197 -19.01 -7.70 -33.79
CA PRO A 197 -20.37 -8.16 -33.59
C PRO A 197 -21.05 -7.43 -32.43
N LYS A 198 -22.37 -7.27 -32.46
CA LYS A 198 -23.11 -6.58 -31.40
C LYS A 198 -22.94 -7.21 -30.02
N HIS A 199 -22.71 -8.52 -29.99
CA HIS A 199 -22.47 -9.29 -28.77
C HIS A 199 -21.47 -10.42 -29.06
N LEU A 200 -20.50 -10.58 -28.21
CA LEU A 200 -19.51 -11.64 -28.26
C LEU A 200 -19.15 -12.08 -26.85
N VAL A 201 -19.24 -13.39 -26.59
CA VAL A 201 -18.72 -13.99 -25.35
C VAL A 201 -17.43 -14.71 -25.70
N ILE A 202 -16.36 -14.37 -25.02
CA ILE A 202 -15.06 -15.04 -25.14
C ILE A 202 -14.79 -15.75 -23.81
N ASP A 203 -14.91 -17.08 -23.84
CA ASP A 203 -14.57 -17.95 -22.71
C ASP A 203 -13.38 -18.82 -23.10
N LYS A 204 -12.18 -18.23 -23.00
CA LYS A 204 -10.91 -18.88 -23.33
C LYS A 204 -9.87 -18.57 -22.27
N ALA A 205 -8.97 -19.52 -22.02
CA ALA A 205 -7.80 -19.29 -21.21
C ALA A 205 -6.90 -18.20 -21.84
N ILE A 206 -6.33 -17.33 -21.01
CA ILE A 206 -5.34 -16.35 -21.45
C ILE A 206 -3.96 -16.97 -21.27
N GLU A 207 -3.27 -17.20 -22.39
CA GLU A 207 -1.88 -17.67 -22.37
C GLU A 207 -0.91 -16.48 -22.40
N LYS A 208 0.13 -16.55 -21.56
CA LYS A 208 1.25 -15.60 -21.61
C LYS A 208 2.26 -16.12 -22.63
N THR A 209 2.36 -15.45 -23.76
CA THR A 209 3.51 -15.65 -24.66
C THR A 209 4.67 -14.83 -24.15
N TYR A 210 5.77 -15.50 -23.81
CA TYR A 210 7.05 -14.85 -23.53
C TYR A 210 7.78 -14.73 -24.88
N ASN A 211 7.87 -13.53 -25.41
CA ASN A 211 8.83 -13.22 -26.51
C ASN A 211 10.17 -12.85 -25.90
#